data_f675cecee58cc74efb6e390c34a32cb8
#
_entry.id   f675cecee58cc74efb6e390c34a32cb8
#
_cell.length_a   1.000
_cell.length_b   1.000
_cell.length_c   1.000
_cell.angle_alpha   90.00
_cell.angle_beta   90.00
_cell.angle_gamma   90.00
#
_symmetry.space_group_name_H-M   'P 1'
#
loop_
_entity.id
_entity.type
_entity.pdbx_description
1 polymer ?
#
loop_
_entity_poly.entity_id
_entity_poly.type
_entity_poly.pdbx_seq_one_letter_code
_entity_poly.pdbx_strand_id
1 'polypeptide(L)'
;IKSLDEIEAVGHRVVHGGEKFNQSVLIDKEVKAKIIECIDIAPLHNPANLKGIDAVEKILPKVPQVAVFDTAFHQTMPKHAYMYALPYEMYEKYGIRRYGFHGTSHRYVSRRACEFLGVPYENQRIITCHIGNGGSITAIKDGKSIDTSMGLTPVEGLMMGTRCGDVDAGALSFIMEKENLDAHGLSTLVNKKSGVMGISGVSSDMREIEAAIAQGNERAKLALQMYDYRIAKYIGAYTACLLYTSPSPRDC
;
A
#
# COMPACT_ATOMS: atom_id res chain seq x y z
N ILE A 1 -29.30 -10.40 6.37
CA ILE A 1 -29.99 -9.91 5.16
C ILE A 1 -30.99 -11.00 4.76
N LYS A 2 -32.27 -10.67 4.73
CA LYS A 2 -33.32 -11.60 4.33
C LYS A 2 -33.66 -11.48 2.84
N SER A 3 -33.46 -10.32 2.24
CA SER A 3 -33.71 -9.98 0.85
C SER A 3 -32.65 -9.01 0.32
N LEU A 4 -32.41 -9.03 -0.99
CA LEU A 4 -31.55 -8.05 -1.67
C LEU A 4 -32.12 -6.63 -1.60
N ASP A 5 -33.44 -6.48 -1.39
CA ASP A 5 -34.10 -5.19 -1.26
C ASP A 5 -33.71 -4.43 0.01
N GLU A 6 -33.07 -5.09 1.00
CA GLU A 6 -32.53 -4.46 2.20
C GLU A 6 -31.21 -3.74 1.95
N ILE A 7 -30.60 -3.91 0.75
CA ILE A 7 -29.34 -3.28 0.41
C ILE A 7 -29.59 -1.88 -0.15
N GLU A 8 -29.18 -0.87 0.60
CA GLU A 8 -29.39 0.54 0.24
C GLU A 8 -28.19 1.16 -0.51
N ALA A 9 -26.99 0.64 -0.32
CA ALA A 9 -25.78 1.08 -0.98
C ALA A 9 -24.71 -0.03 -1.01
N VAL A 10 -23.77 0.04 -1.97
CA VAL A 10 -22.61 -0.87 -2.05
C VAL A 10 -21.32 -0.08 -2.12
N GLY A 11 -20.40 -0.35 -1.17
CA GLY A 11 -19.05 0.17 -1.18
C GLY A 11 -18.08 -0.81 -1.85
N HIS A 12 -17.32 -0.34 -2.85
CA HIS A 12 -16.27 -1.10 -3.49
C HIS A 12 -14.90 -0.57 -3.09
N ARG A 13 -14.05 -1.44 -2.54
CA ARG A 13 -12.64 -1.15 -2.45
C ARG A 13 -12.04 -1.23 -3.85
N VAL A 14 -11.45 -0.13 -4.31
CA VAL A 14 -10.69 -0.06 -5.57
C VAL A 14 -9.23 0.21 -5.24
N VAL A 15 -8.34 -0.64 -5.72
CA VAL A 15 -6.95 -0.60 -5.27
C VAL A 15 -6.24 0.66 -5.76
N HIS A 16 -6.43 1.08 -7.00
CA HIS A 16 -5.69 2.21 -7.56
C HIS A 16 -6.60 3.23 -8.21
N GLY A 17 -6.53 4.47 -7.74
CA GLY A 17 -7.26 5.61 -8.29
C GLY A 17 -6.39 6.60 -9.09
N GLY A 18 -5.09 6.31 -9.23
CA GLY A 18 -4.14 7.24 -9.85
C GLY A 18 -4.12 8.58 -9.13
N GLU A 19 -3.87 9.65 -9.87
CA GLU A 19 -4.01 11.04 -9.39
C GLU A 19 -5.43 11.59 -9.58
N LYS A 20 -6.34 10.77 -10.10
CA LYS A 20 -7.71 11.18 -10.48
C LYS A 20 -8.68 11.20 -9.31
N PHE A 21 -8.39 10.44 -8.26
CA PHE A 21 -9.28 10.27 -7.11
C PHE A 21 -8.54 10.51 -5.79
N ASN A 22 -9.00 11.52 -5.06
CA ASN A 22 -8.51 11.89 -3.73
C ASN A 22 -9.55 11.63 -2.62
N GLN A 23 -10.72 11.09 -2.98
CA GLN A 23 -11.80 10.75 -2.07
C GLN A 23 -12.68 9.63 -2.64
N SER A 24 -13.60 9.13 -1.83
CA SER A 24 -14.64 8.19 -2.29
C SER A 24 -15.61 8.91 -3.23
N VAL A 25 -16.07 8.21 -4.27
CA VAL A 25 -16.97 8.77 -5.29
C VAL A 25 -18.09 7.81 -5.64
N LEU A 26 -19.26 8.33 -6.00
CA LEU A 26 -20.32 7.53 -6.62
C LEU A 26 -19.84 7.01 -7.98
N ILE A 27 -20.10 5.73 -8.23
CA ILE A 27 -19.68 5.08 -9.47
C ILE A 27 -20.70 5.39 -10.56
N ASP A 28 -20.23 6.05 -11.60
CA ASP A 28 -20.91 6.27 -12.87
C ASP A 28 -20.02 5.80 -14.03
N LYS A 29 -20.45 6.07 -15.27
CA LYS A 29 -19.70 5.70 -16.47
C LYS A 29 -18.34 6.39 -16.56
N GLU A 30 -18.26 7.65 -16.12
CA GLU A 30 -17.01 8.43 -16.13
C GLU A 30 -16.02 7.90 -15.11
N VAL A 31 -16.49 7.60 -13.88
CA VAL A 31 -15.67 7.00 -12.85
C VAL A 31 -15.15 5.63 -13.28
N LYS A 32 -15.99 4.79 -13.90
CA LYS A 32 -15.55 3.49 -14.46
C LYS A 32 -14.46 3.68 -15.53
N ALA A 33 -14.63 4.63 -16.44
CA ALA A 33 -13.63 4.92 -17.46
C ALA A 33 -12.27 5.33 -16.84
N LYS A 34 -12.28 6.18 -15.82
CA LYS A 34 -11.06 6.59 -15.08
C LYS A 34 -10.40 5.43 -14.32
N ILE A 35 -11.20 4.49 -13.78
CA ILE A 35 -10.65 3.27 -13.16
C ILE A 35 -9.98 2.37 -14.21
N ILE A 36 -10.56 2.28 -15.42
CA ILE A 36 -9.98 1.55 -16.57
C ILE A 36 -8.62 2.14 -16.96
N GLU A 37 -8.50 3.48 -17.04
CA GLU A 37 -7.22 4.14 -17.34
C GLU A 37 -6.13 3.87 -16.31
N CYS A 38 -6.49 3.48 -15.09
CA CYS A 38 -5.53 3.09 -14.04
C CYS A 38 -5.11 1.59 -14.13
N ILE A 39 -5.60 0.82 -15.11
CA ILE A 39 -5.25 -0.61 -15.25
C ILE A 39 -3.76 -0.78 -15.52
N ASP A 40 -3.15 0.08 -16.32
CA ASP A 40 -1.72 -0.03 -16.68
C ASP A 40 -0.80 0.04 -15.44
N ILE A 41 -1.17 0.81 -14.43
CA ILE A 41 -0.43 0.93 -13.17
C ILE A 41 -0.92 -0.04 -12.09
N ALA A 42 -2.04 -0.73 -12.31
CA ALA A 42 -2.62 -1.72 -11.39
C ALA A 42 -3.21 -2.95 -12.11
N PRO A 43 -2.45 -3.61 -13.01
CA PRO A 43 -2.99 -4.68 -13.87
C PRO A 43 -3.46 -5.91 -13.11
N LEU A 44 -2.96 -6.13 -11.90
CA LEU A 44 -3.32 -7.28 -11.06
C LEU A 44 -4.62 -7.05 -10.25
N HIS A 45 -5.07 -5.80 -10.08
CA HIS A 45 -6.12 -5.46 -9.14
C HIS A 45 -7.33 -4.77 -9.78
N ASN A 46 -7.11 -3.70 -10.54
CA ASN A 46 -8.21 -2.90 -11.09
C ASN A 46 -9.16 -3.68 -12.01
N PRO A 47 -8.69 -4.61 -12.87
CA PRO A 47 -9.60 -5.46 -13.65
C PRO A 47 -10.55 -6.31 -12.79
N ALA A 48 -10.06 -6.84 -11.66
CA ALA A 48 -10.88 -7.61 -10.72
C ALA A 48 -11.89 -6.71 -9.99
N ASN A 49 -11.47 -5.48 -9.61
CA ASN A 49 -12.38 -4.51 -9.00
C ASN A 49 -13.51 -4.12 -9.95
N LEU A 50 -13.23 -3.85 -11.23
CA LEU A 50 -14.23 -3.55 -12.24
C LEU A 50 -15.23 -4.70 -12.44
N LYS A 51 -14.76 -5.96 -12.49
CA LYS A 51 -15.64 -7.13 -12.54
C LYS A 51 -16.61 -7.19 -11.35
N GLY A 52 -16.15 -6.83 -10.15
CA GLY A 52 -16.99 -6.76 -8.96
C GLY A 52 -18.06 -5.68 -9.09
N ILE A 53 -17.70 -4.49 -9.56
CA ILE A 53 -18.62 -3.37 -9.83
C ILE A 53 -19.68 -3.78 -10.86
N ASP A 54 -19.26 -4.35 -12.00
CA ASP A 54 -20.15 -4.79 -13.07
C ASP A 54 -21.10 -5.90 -12.62
N ALA A 55 -20.65 -6.80 -11.77
CA ALA A 55 -21.50 -7.86 -11.21
C ALA A 55 -22.60 -7.28 -10.32
N VAL A 56 -22.27 -6.32 -9.46
CA VAL A 56 -23.25 -5.65 -8.60
C VAL A 56 -24.23 -4.81 -9.44
N GLU A 57 -23.75 -4.09 -10.45
CA GLU A 57 -24.61 -3.29 -11.34
C GLU A 57 -25.69 -4.16 -12.05
N LYS A 58 -25.34 -5.41 -12.40
CA LYS A 58 -26.29 -6.36 -13.00
C LYS A 58 -27.34 -6.88 -12.02
N ILE A 59 -26.93 -7.12 -10.77
CA ILE A 59 -27.80 -7.72 -9.75
C ILE A 59 -28.66 -6.67 -9.04
N LEU A 60 -28.08 -5.49 -8.81
CA LEU A 60 -28.67 -4.37 -8.06
C LEU A 60 -28.59 -3.05 -8.86
N PRO A 61 -29.26 -2.96 -10.03
CA PRO A 61 -29.07 -1.85 -10.97
C PRO A 61 -29.55 -0.49 -10.45
N LYS A 62 -30.36 -0.46 -9.39
CA LYS A 62 -30.87 0.78 -8.77
C LYS A 62 -30.15 1.19 -7.51
N VAL A 63 -29.28 0.33 -6.98
CA VAL A 63 -28.57 0.58 -5.73
C VAL A 63 -27.31 1.42 -6.02
N PRO A 64 -27.11 2.55 -5.33
CA PRO A 64 -25.94 3.38 -5.51
C PRO A 64 -24.68 2.61 -5.11
N GLN A 65 -23.63 2.73 -5.95
CA GLN A 65 -22.34 2.11 -5.71
C GLN A 65 -21.28 3.18 -5.49
N VAL A 66 -20.40 2.99 -4.52
CA VAL A 66 -19.34 3.93 -4.15
C VAL A 66 -17.97 3.28 -4.32
N ALA A 67 -17.08 3.91 -5.05
CA ALA A 67 -15.66 3.52 -5.11
C ALA A 67 -14.89 4.18 -3.97
N VAL A 68 -14.14 3.36 -3.23
CA VAL A 68 -13.25 3.77 -2.14
C VAL A 68 -11.83 3.34 -2.52
N PHE A 69 -10.96 4.33 -2.80
CA PHE A 69 -9.63 4.06 -3.35
C PHE A 69 -8.58 3.92 -2.24
N ASP A 70 -7.77 2.87 -2.32
CA ASP A 70 -6.64 2.66 -1.40
C ASP A 70 -5.61 3.80 -1.46
N THR A 71 -5.47 4.42 -2.62
CA THR A 71 -4.50 5.49 -2.88
C THR A 71 -4.99 6.88 -2.48
N ALA A 72 -6.31 7.07 -2.27
CA ALA A 72 -6.90 8.40 -2.12
C ALA A 72 -6.36 9.17 -0.91
N PHE A 73 -6.18 8.51 0.23
CA PHE A 73 -5.66 9.16 1.44
C PHE A 73 -4.24 9.71 1.27
N HIS A 74 -3.44 9.05 0.43
CA HIS A 74 -2.04 9.41 0.17
C HIS A 74 -1.87 10.50 -0.88
N GLN A 75 -2.95 11.00 -1.50
CA GLN A 75 -2.87 12.10 -2.47
C GLN A 75 -2.46 13.44 -1.83
N THR A 76 -2.40 13.52 -0.50
CA THR A 76 -1.90 14.69 0.23
C THR A 76 -0.38 14.70 0.41
N MET A 77 0.33 13.66 -0.01
CA MET A 77 1.79 13.63 0.04
C MET A 77 2.40 14.78 -0.77
N PRO A 78 3.42 15.48 -0.24
CA PRO A 78 4.12 16.51 -0.99
C PRO A 78 4.98 15.91 -2.10
N LYS A 79 5.25 16.71 -3.14
CA LYS A 79 5.95 16.26 -4.35
C LYS A 79 7.29 15.59 -4.07
N HIS A 80 8.08 16.13 -3.14
CA HIS A 80 9.38 15.56 -2.77
C HIS A 80 9.29 14.21 -2.05
N ALA A 81 8.13 13.84 -1.50
CA ALA A 81 7.92 12.55 -0.86
C ALA A 81 7.40 11.49 -1.85
N TYR A 82 6.64 11.89 -2.86
CA TYR A 82 6.08 10.94 -3.82
C TYR A 82 6.91 10.73 -5.08
N MET A 83 7.82 11.66 -5.44
CA MET A 83 8.64 11.52 -6.65
C MET A 83 9.76 10.50 -6.44
N TYR A 84 9.95 9.65 -7.43
CA TYR A 84 11.16 8.83 -7.52
C TYR A 84 12.29 9.61 -8.16
N ALA A 85 13.53 9.33 -7.76
CA ALA A 85 14.74 9.90 -8.35
C ALA A 85 15.07 9.23 -9.72
N LEU A 86 14.10 9.27 -10.61
CA LEU A 86 14.16 8.80 -12.00
C LEU A 86 14.08 10.01 -12.94
N PRO A 87 14.40 9.88 -14.24
CA PRO A 87 14.18 10.96 -15.20
C PRO A 87 12.74 11.49 -15.09
N TYR A 88 12.61 12.80 -14.98
CA TYR A 88 11.33 13.47 -14.68
C TYR A 88 10.24 13.11 -15.69
N GLU A 89 10.61 12.89 -16.94
CA GLU A 89 9.73 12.46 -18.02
C GLU A 89 9.02 11.12 -17.76
N MET A 90 9.56 10.26 -16.89
CA MET A 90 8.90 9.01 -16.49
C MET A 90 7.63 9.30 -15.68
N TYR A 91 7.67 10.33 -14.84
CA TYR A 91 6.48 10.82 -14.16
C TYR A 91 5.50 11.46 -15.13
N GLU A 92 5.96 12.39 -15.97
CA GLU A 92 5.08 13.13 -16.90
C GLU A 92 4.37 12.18 -17.88
N LYS A 93 5.09 11.21 -18.43
CA LYS A 93 4.58 10.32 -19.47
C LYS A 93 3.74 9.16 -18.93
N TYR A 94 4.13 8.60 -17.79
CA TYR A 94 3.57 7.33 -17.29
C TYR A 94 2.97 7.45 -15.88
N GLY A 95 3.04 8.62 -15.24
CA GLY A 95 2.58 8.80 -13.86
C GLY A 95 3.39 7.98 -12.85
N ILE A 96 4.69 7.70 -13.13
CA ILE A 96 5.55 6.91 -12.25
C ILE A 96 5.92 7.75 -11.03
N ARG A 97 5.27 7.43 -9.92
CA ARG A 97 5.45 8.06 -8.59
C ARG A 97 5.01 7.08 -7.50
N ARG A 98 5.31 7.42 -6.24
CA ARG A 98 4.70 6.76 -5.08
C ARG A 98 3.22 7.14 -4.98
N TYR A 99 2.33 6.16 -4.86
CA TYR A 99 0.90 6.37 -4.59
C TYR A 99 0.54 5.91 -3.18
N GLY A 100 1.11 4.80 -2.73
CA GLY A 100 0.74 4.19 -1.46
C GLY A 100 -0.60 3.46 -1.51
N PHE A 101 -0.81 2.58 -0.54
CA PHE A 101 -2.01 1.75 -0.45
C PHE A 101 -2.47 1.65 1.00
N HIS A 102 -3.54 0.89 1.26
CA HIS A 102 -4.19 0.79 2.57
C HIS A 102 -4.67 2.14 3.14
N GLY A 103 -4.86 3.14 2.28
CA GLY A 103 -5.20 4.51 2.68
C GLY A 103 -6.46 4.60 3.54
N THR A 104 -7.47 3.78 3.25
CA THR A 104 -8.69 3.67 4.07
C THR A 104 -8.37 3.23 5.50
N SER A 105 -7.50 2.23 5.65
CA SER A 105 -7.06 1.74 6.96
C SER A 105 -6.27 2.80 7.71
N HIS A 106 -5.27 3.40 7.08
CA HIS A 106 -4.44 4.44 7.70
C HIS A 106 -5.27 5.65 8.14
N ARG A 107 -6.18 6.11 7.30
CA ARG A 107 -7.11 7.20 7.62
C ARG A 107 -8.02 6.85 8.80
N TYR A 108 -8.60 5.66 8.78
CA TYR A 108 -9.53 5.21 9.83
C TYR A 108 -8.81 5.05 11.17
N VAL A 109 -7.71 4.30 11.20
CA VAL A 109 -6.98 4.00 12.44
C VAL A 109 -6.42 5.27 13.07
N SER A 110 -5.83 6.19 12.28
CA SER A 110 -5.30 7.44 12.81
C SER A 110 -6.39 8.34 13.42
N ARG A 111 -7.56 8.43 12.77
CA ARG A 111 -8.70 9.18 13.30
C ARG A 111 -9.24 8.52 14.58
N ARG A 112 -9.43 7.21 14.58
CA ARG A 112 -9.91 6.48 15.76
C ARG A 112 -8.96 6.58 16.95
N ALA A 113 -7.64 6.58 16.71
CA ALA A 113 -6.65 6.77 17.77
C ALA A 113 -6.84 8.14 18.45
N CYS A 114 -7.03 9.22 17.69
CA CYS A 114 -7.26 10.55 18.23
C CYS A 114 -8.60 10.62 19.00
N GLU A 115 -9.68 10.04 18.45
CA GLU A 115 -10.96 9.96 19.14
C GLU A 115 -10.83 9.20 20.46
N PHE A 116 -10.13 8.06 20.47
CA PHE A 116 -9.91 7.26 21.67
C PHE A 116 -9.10 8.00 22.75
N LEU A 117 -8.09 8.80 22.32
CA LEU A 117 -7.26 9.59 23.21
C LEU A 117 -7.89 10.92 23.60
N GLY A 118 -9.00 11.32 23.00
CA GLY A 118 -9.66 12.61 23.26
C GLY A 118 -8.86 13.80 22.77
N VAL A 119 -8.06 13.66 21.71
CA VAL A 119 -7.23 14.72 21.12
C VAL A 119 -7.72 15.11 19.73
N PRO A 120 -7.56 16.40 19.31
CA PRO A 120 -7.94 16.83 17.97
C PRO A 120 -7.05 16.17 16.92
N TYR A 121 -7.66 15.69 15.82
CA TYR A 121 -6.95 15.00 14.74
C TYR A 121 -6.01 15.90 13.93
N GLU A 122 -6.38 17.18 13.80
CA GLU A 122 -5.74 18.16 12.94
C GLU A 122 -4.37 18.63 13.44
N ASN A 123 -4.04 18.39 14.71
CA ASN A 123 -2.78 18.88 15.32
C ASN A 123 -1.87 17.72 15.75
N GLN A 124 -2.03 16.56 15.16
CA GLN A 124 -1.27 15.37 15.56
C GLN A 124 -0.23 14.95 14.53
N ARG A 125 0.82 14.32 15.05
CA ARG A 125 1.83 13.60 14.28
C ARG A 125 1.69 12.12 14.62
N ILE A 126 1.27 11.33 13.66
CA ILE A 126 0.89 9.94 13.87
C ILE A 126 1.64 9.05 12.89
N ILE A 127 2.13 7.93 13.38
CA ILE A 127 2.60 6.83 12.53
C ILE A 127 1.59 5.70 12.67
N THR A 128 1.03 5.26 11.56
CA THR A 128 0.14 4.10 11.53
C THR A 128 0.81 2.93 10.84
N CYS A 129 0.66 1.74 11.43
CA CYS A 129 1.17 0.49 10.89
C CYS A 129 -0.01 -0.40 10.51
N HIS A 130 -0.19 -0.64 9.22
CA HIS A 130 -1.10 -1.66 8.71
C HIS A 130 -0.30 -2.94 8.50
N ILE A 131 -0.47 -3.90 9.39
CA ILE A 131 0.33 -5.13 9.45
C ILE A 131 -0.57 -6.32 9.19
N GLY A 132 -0.49 -6.86 7.98
CA GLY A 132 -1.20 -8.04 7.52
C GLY A 132 -0.31 -8.86 6.58
N ASN A 133 -0.88 -9.73 5.74
CA ASN A 133 -0.09 -10.41 4.70
C ASN A 133 0.54 -9.40 3.71
N GLY A 134 -0.15 -8.30 3.37
CA GLY A 134 0.43 -7.06 2.90
C GLY A 134 0.62 -6.10 4.08
N GLY A 135 1.68 -5.31 4.08
CA GLY A 135 1.97 -4.36 5.15
C GLY A 135 2.44 -3.01 4.64
N SER A 136 2.03 -1.94 5.34
CA SER A 136 2.55 -0.59 5.08
C SER A 136 2.58 0.24 6.35
N ILE A 137 3.44 1.24 6.35
CA ILE A 137 3.53 2.25 7.41
C ILE A 137 3.32 3.61 6.77
N THR A 138 2.61 4.49 7.46
CA THR A 138 2.29 5.84 6.96
C THR A 138 2.60 6.88 8.02
N ALA A 139 3.29 7.94 7.62
CA ALA A 139 3.48 9.15 8.38
C ALA A 139 2.32 10.11 8.11
N ILE A 140 1.64 10.54 9.18
CA ILE A 140 0.47 11.40 9.13
C ILE A 140 0.74 12.64 9.96
N LYS A 141 0.56 13.81 9.35
CA LYS A 141 0.67 15.10 10.02
C LYS A 141 -0.59 15.91 9.75
N ASP A 142 -1.18 16.45 10.81
CA ASP A 142 -2.37 17.30 10.74
C ASP A 142 -3.51 16.67 9.93
N GLY A 143 -3.73 15.37 10.15
CA GLY A 143 -4.77 14.60 9.46
C GLY A 143 -4.46 14.23 8.01
N LYS A 144 -3.27 14.53 7.49
CA LYS A 144 -2.85 14.29 6.11
C LYS A 144 -1.70 13.27 6.04
N SER A 145 -1.77 12.35 5.10
CA SER A 145 -0.63 11.48 4.75
C SER A 145 0.48 12.35 4.16
N ILE A 146 1.67 12.30 4.76
CA ILE A 146 2.85 13.03 4.28
C ILE A 146 3.90 12.11 3.66
N ASP A 147 3.86 10.81 4.00
CA ASP A 147 4.67 9.76 3.39
C ASP A 147 4.07 8.39 3.71
N THR A 148 4.36 7.39 2.88
CA THR A 148 3.92 6.01 3.09
C THR A 148 4.91 5.03 2.48
N SER A 149 5.02 3.83 3.03
CA SER A 149 6.04 2.85 2.65
C SER A 149 5.81 2.14 1.33
N MET A 150 4.56 1.93 0.90
CA MET A 150 4.26 1.35 -0.40
C MET A 150 4.43 2.39 -1.51
N GLY A 151 4.84 1.95 -2.69
CA GLY A 151 5.23 2.80 -3.82
C GLY A 151 4.18 2.98 -4.90
N LEU A 152 4.65 2.92 -6.15
CA LEU A 152 3.81 2.81 -7.36
C LEU A 152 2.94 1.55 -7.27
N THR A 153 3.51 0.47 -6.77
CA THR A 153 2.86 -0.82 -6.55
C THR A 153 2.93 -1.21 -5.06
N PRO A 154 2.13 -2.19 -4.62
CA PRO A 154 2.17 -2.65 -3.22
C PRO A 154 3.40 -3.54 -2.88
N VAL A 155 4.49 -3.46 -3.63
CA VAL A 155 5.72 -4.24 -3.40
C VAL A 155 6.72 -3.50 -2.54
N GLU A 156 6.94 -2.21 -2.83
CA GLU A 156 7.90 -1.35 -2.11
C GLU A 156 7.55 -1.25 -0.62
N GLY A 157 8.56 -1.09 0.22
CA GLY A 157 8.42 -0.83 1.64
C GLY A 157 8.80 -2.03 2.52
N LEU A 158 7.87 -2.44 3.38
CA LEU A 158 8.09 -3.52 4.33
C LEU A 158 8.33 -4.86 3.63
N MET A 159 9.13 -5.72 4.26
CA MET A 159 9.06 -7.14 4.00
C MET A 159 7.67 -7.63 4.41
N MET A 160 6.98 -8.35 3.54
CA MET A 160 5.60 -8.79 3.76
C MET A 160 5.52 -10.33 3.74
N GLY A 161 4.33 -10.90 3.80
CA GLY A 161 4.18 -12.35 3.78
C GLY A 161 4.86 -13.04 2.59
N THR A 162 4.61 -12.53 1.38
CA THR A 162 5.18 -13.06 0.12
C THR A 162 5.88 -12.01 -0.75
N ARG A 163 5.80 -10.71 -0.40
CA ARG A 163 6.43 -9.62 -1.13
C ARG A 163 7.76 -9.24 -0.51
N CYS A 164 8.75 -8.93 -1.36
CA CYS A 164 10.12 -8.64 -0.90
C CYS A 164 10.25 -7.35 -0.09
N GLY A 165 9.39 -6.35 -0.32
CA GLY A 165 9.64 -4.99 0.16
C GLY A 165 10.81 -4.33 -0.57
N ASP A 166 11.50 -3.41 0.13
CA ASP A 166 12.66 -2.72 -0.43
C ASP A 166 13.78 -3.67 -0.78
N VAL A 167 14.25 -3.53 -2.01
CA VAL A 167 15.38 -4.29 -2.55
C VAL A 167 16.16 -3.40 -3.52
N ASP A 168 17.45 -3.61 -3.65
CA ASP A 168 18.27 -2.93 -4.63
C ASP A 168 17.82 -3.28 -6.06
N ALA A 169 17.54 -2.26 -6.86
CA ALA A 169 17.18 -2.44 -8.28
C ALA A 169 18.25 -3.15 -9.09
N GLY A 170 19.53 -2.93 -8.78
CA GLY A 170 20.67 -3.64 -9.40
C GLY A 170 20.63 -5.14 -9.10
N ALA A 171 20.25 -5.53 -7.88
CA ALA A 171 20.07 -6.93 -7.52
C ALA A 171 18.93 -7.58 -8.33
N LEU A 172 17.83 -6.84 -8.60
CA LEU A 172 16.75 -7.36 -9.44
C LEU A 172 17.19 -7.59 -10.88
N SER A 173 17.94 -6.66 -11.48
CA SER A 173 18.51 -6.81 -12.82
C SER A 173 19.47 -8.00 -12.89
N PHE A 174 20.32 -8.17 -11.88
CA PHE A 174 21.24 -9.31 -11.78
C PHE A 174 20.51 -10.65 -11.72
N ILE A 175 19.44 -10.73 -10.90
CA ILE A 175 18.61 -11.97 -10.78
C ILE A 175 17.91 -12.26 -12.11
N MET A 176 17.35 -11.24 -12.79
CA MET A 176 16.71 -11.44 -14.09
C MET A 176 17.67 -12.08 -15.09
N GLU A 177 18.89 -11.60 -15.15
CA GLU A 177 19.92 -12.15 -16.04
C GLU A 177 20.32 -13.59 -15.65
N LYS A 178 20.58 -13.85 -14.35
CA LYS A 178 21.04 -15.16 -13.87
C LYS A 178 19.99 -16.25 -13.96
N GLU A 179 18.74 -15.90 -13.69
CA GLU A 179 17.60 -16.83 -13.68
C GLU A 179 16.83 -16.80 -15.00
N ASN A 180 17.29 -16.04 -16.00
CA ASN A 180 16.63 -15.83 -17.29
C ASN A 180 15.15 -15.46 -17.15
N LEU A 181 14.85 -14.50 -16.26
CA LEU A 181 13.50 -14.03 -15.98
C LEU A 181 13.11 -12.88 -16.91
N ASP A 182 11.91 -12.95 -17.46
CA ASP A 182 11.24 -11.81 -18.06
C ASP A 182 10.57 -10.92 -16.99
N ALA A 183 9.93 -9.85 -17.42
CA ALA A 183 9.20 -8.94 -16.50
C ALA A 183 8.11 -9.65 -15.68
N HIS A 184 7.45 -10.66 -16.26
CA HIS A 184 6.43 -11.45 -15.56
C HIS A 184 7.06 -12.37 -14.51
N GLY A 185 8.17 -13.01 -14.83
CA GLY A 185 8.97 -13.82 -13.92
C GLY A 185 9.48 -13.01 -12.73
N LEU A 186 10.03 -11.81 -12.99
CA LEU A 186 10.43 -10.89 -11.95
C LEU A 186 9.25 -10.47 -11.06
N SER A 187 8.13 -10.08 -11.67
CA SER A 187 6.92 -9.72 -10.92
C SER A 187 6.45 -10.87 -10.01
N THR A 188 6.50 -12.10 -10.51
CA THR A 188 6.17 -13.30 -9.72
C THR A 188 7.13 -13.48 -8.55
N LEU A 189 8.43 -13.32 -8.78
CA LEU A 189 9.45 -13.43 -7.74
C LEU A 189 9.19 -12.44 -6.60
N VAL A 190 9.08 -11.14 -6.91
CA VAL A 190 8.99 -10.08 -5.89
C VAL A 190 7.63 -10.02 -5.18
N ASN A 191 6.54 -10.51 -5.81
CA ASN A 191 5.20 -10.47 -5.24
C ASN A 191 4.76 -11.76 -4.53
N LYS A 192 5.21 -12.94 -5.01
CA LYS A 192 4.64 -14.23 -4.61
C LYS A 192 5.63 -15.21 -4.01
N LYS A 193 6.95 -15.06 -4.28
CA LYS A 193 7.97 -16.01 -3.89
C LYS A 193 8.98 -15.45 -2.89
N SER A 194 8.80 -14.23 -2.45
CA SER A 194 9.70 -13.49 -1.55
C SER A 194 9.11 -13.35 -0.14
N GLY A 195 9.54 -12.35 0.59
CA GLY A 195 9.03 -12.01 1.91
C GLY A 195 9.33 -13.07 2.96
N VAL A 196 8.47 -13.12 3.98
CA VAL A 196 8.58 -14.08 5.09
C VAL A 196 8.61 -15.52 4.59
N MET A 197 7.72 -15.85 3.64
CA MET A 197 7.68 -17.18 3.02
C MET A 197 8.98 -17.49 2.26
N GLY A 198 9.50 -16.55 1.49
CA GLY A 198 10.74 -16.77 0.70
C GLY A 198 11.98 -16.98 1.58
N ILE A 199 12.10 -16.22 2.65
CA ILE A 199 13.24 -16.34 3.59
C ILE A 199 13.08 -17.58 4.47
N SER A 200 11.93 -17.79 5.09
CA SER A 200 11.71 -18.91 5.99
C SER A 200 11.70 -20.27 5.28
N GLY A 201 11.14 -20.30 4.08
CA GLY A 201 10.85 -21.54 3.37
C GLY A 201 9.70 -22.35 4.01
N VAL A 202 8.93 -21.74 4.92
CA VAL A 202 7.85 -22.40 5.69
C VAL A 202 6.49 -21.87 5.26
N SER A 203 6.21 -20.61 5.55
CA SER A 203 4.88 -20.03 5.37
C SER A 203 4.94 -18.49 5.33
N SER A 204 3.83 -17.88 4.91
CA SER A 204 3.56 -16.44 5.11
C SER A 204 2.71 -16.17 6.37
N ASP A 205 2.22 -17.19 7.05
CA ASP A 205 1.45 -17.08 8.29
C ASP A 205 2.39 -17.02 9.50
N MET A 206 2.33 -15.91 10.25
CA MET A 206 3.21 -15.71 11.41
C MET A 206 3.04 -16.76 12.50
N ARG A 207 1.85 -17.37 12.66
CA ARG A 207 1.62 -18.45 13.61
C ARG A 207 2.44 -19.69 13.25
N GLU A 208 2.54 -20.00 11.96
CA GLU A 208 3.37 -21.13 11.48
C GLU A 208 4.86 -20.81 11.58
N ILE A 209 5.24 -19.53 11.39
CA ILE A 209 6.62 -19.07 11.60
C ILE A 209 7.02 -19.22 13.07
N GLU A 210 6.19 -18.76 14.01
CA GLU A 210 6.44 -18.90 15.45
C GLU A 210 6.54 -20.37 15.87
N ALA A 211 5.66 -21.21 15.35
CA ALA A 211 5.71 -22.66 15.61
C ALA A 211 7.00 -23.29 15.06
N ALA A 212 7.47 -22.88 13.88
CA ALA A 212 8.72 -23.35 13.29
C ALA A 212 9.95 -22.89 14.11
N ILE A 213 9.93 -21.65 14.62
CA ILE A 213 10.97 -21.12 15.52
C ILE A 213 11.05 -21.96 16.80
N ALA A 214 9.91 -22.30 17.40
CA ALA A 214 9.85 -23.14 18.60
C ALA A 214 10.43 -24.54 18.37
N GLN A 215 10.44 -25.01 17.11
CA GLN A 215 11.07 -26.26 16.68
C GLN A 215 12.54 -26.11 16.27
N GLY A 216 13.13 -24.93 16.45
CA GLY A 216 14.54 -24.67 16.14
C GLY A 216 14.83 -24.29 14.69
N ASN A 217 13.84 -23.85 13.92
CA ASN A 217 14.06 -23.43 12.53
C ASN A 217 14.73 -22.04 12.45
N GLU A 218 16.02 -22.01 12.15
CA GLU A 218 16.82 -20.78 12.10
C GLU A 218 16.40 -19.85 10.96
N ARG A 219 15.93 -20.36 9.81
CA ARG A 219 15.44 -19.52 8.72
C ARG A 219 14.11 -18.83 9.07
N ALA A 220 13.22 -19.52 9.79
CA ALA A 220 12.00 -18.91 10.30
C ALA A 220 12.31 -17.79 11.30
N LYS A 221 13.28 -18.01 12.20
CA LYS A 221 13.78 -17.00 13.13
C LYS A 221 14.37 -15.78 12.41
N LEU A 222 15.22 -16.02 11.40
CA LEU A 222 15.76 -14.93 10.58
C LEU A 222 14.66 -14.14 9.88
N ALA A 223 13.65 -14.82 9.31
CA ALA A 223 12.55 -14.17 8.62
C ALA A 223 11.76 -13.23 9.55
N LEU A 224 11.48 -13.67 10.79
CA LEU A 224 10.82 -12.83 11.80
C LEU A 224 11.69 -11.64 12.20
N GLN A 225 12.99 -11.85 12.45
CA GLN A 225 13.92 -10.77 12.78
C GLN A 225 14.01 -9.72 11.65
N MET A 226 14.07 -10.15 10.40
CA MET A 226 14.08 -9.26 9.24
C MET A 226 12.77 -8.45 9.14
N TYR A 227 11.65 -9.10 9.40
CA TYR A 227 10.33 -8.48 9.39
C TYR A 227 10.22 -7.36 10.43
N ASP A 228 10.55 -7.67 11.68
CA ASP A 228 10.54 -6.71 12.80
C ASP A 228 11.50 -5.55 12.56
N TYR A 229 12.71 -5.86 12.08
CA TYR A 229 13.72 -4.85 11.76
C TYR A 229 13.24 -3.85 10.70
N ARG A 230 12.56 -4.33 9.65
CA ARG A 230 12.04 -3.44 8.59
C ARG A 230 10.94 -2.53 9.12
N ILE A 231 10.06 -3.04 9.98
CA ILE A 231 9.02 -2.22 10.64
C ILE A 231 9.68 -1.15 11.51
N ALA A 232 10.63 -1.53 12.37
CA ALA A 232 11.34 -0.58 13.23
C ALA A 232 12.07 0.50 12.42
N LYS A 233 12.71 0.12 11.31
CA LYS A 233 13.40 1.04 10.40
C LYS A 233 12.44 2.09 9.81
N TYR A 234 11.26 1.69 9.33
CA TYR A 234 10.27 2.63 8.79
C TYR A 234 9.66 3.53 9.86
N ILE A 235 9.40 3.01 11.06
CA ILE A 235 8.94 3.84 12.20
C ILE A 235 10.00 4.89 12.52
N GLY A 236 11.29 4.52 12.60
CA GLY A 236 12.38 5.44 12.85
C GLY A 236 12.52 6.51 11.77
N ALA A 237 12.46 6.13 10.49
CA ALA A 237 12.52 7.06 9.36
C ALA A 237 11.35 8.06 9.41
N TYR A 238 10.13 7.59 9.63
CA TYR A 238 8.95 8.46 9.69
C TYR A 238 8.87 9.29 10.96
N THR A 239 9.46 8.84 12.06
CA THR A 239 9.66 9.66 13.24
C THR A 239 10.51 10.88 12.90
N ALA A 240 11.63 10.69 12.19
CA ALA A 240 12.47 11.79 11.72
C ALA A 240 11.73 12.74 10.78
N CYS A 241 10.97 12.20 9.79
CA CYS A 241 10.18 13.02 8.87
C CYS A 241 9.11 13.85 9.59
N LEU A 242 8.46 13.30 10.61
CA LEU A 242 7.42 13.98 11.39
C LEU A 242 8.00 15.02 12.38
N LEU A 243 9.21 14.79 12.87
CA LEU A 243 9.91 15.69 13.78
C LEU A 243 10.69 16.81 13.05
N TYR A 244 10.72 16.79 11.72
CA TYR A 244 11.43 17.79 10.93
C TYR A 244 10.89 19.20 11.21
N THR A 245 11.46 19.82 12.23
CA THR A 245 11.25 21.20 12.66
C THR A 245 12.60 21.89 12.87
N SER A 246 13.70 21.15 12.67
CA SER A 246 15.03 21.75 12.81
C SER A 246 15.34 22.51 11.53
N PRO A 247 15.63 23.81 11.59
CA PRO A 247 16.18 24.52 10.46
C PRO A 247 17.45 23.79 10.02
N SER A 248 17.59 23.59 8.72
CA SER A 248 18.85 23.13 8.16
C SER A 248 19.97 24.06 8.63
N PRO A 249 21.19 23.56 8.90
CA PRO A 249 22.33 24.44 9.15
C PRO A 249 22.58 25.47 8.03
N ARG A 250 21.91 25.32 6.89
CA ARG A 250 21.94 26.27 5.77
C ARG A 250 20.87 27.36 5.84
N ASP A 251 19.94 27.24 6.81
CA ASP A 251 18.84 28.20 7.01
C ASP A 251 19.13 29.16 8.19
N CYS A 252 20.37 29.11 8.70
CA CYS A 252 20.92 30.01 9.73
C CYS A 252 21.83 31.06 9.09
#